data_b05e92462cd6d031e6cc37f5d7b80c87
#
_entry.id   b05e92462cd6d031e6cc37f5d7b80c87
#
_cell.length_a   1.000
_cell.length_b   1.000
_cell.length_c   1.000
_cell.angle_alpha   90.00
_cell.angle_beta   90.00
_cell.angle_gamma   90.00
#
_symmetry.space_group_name_H-M   'P 1'
#
loop_
_entity.id
_entity.type
_entity.pdbx_description
1 polymer ?
#
loop_
_entity_poly.entity_id
_entity_poly.type
_entity_poly.pdbx_seq_one_letter_code
_entity_poly.pdbx_strand_id
1 'polypeptide(L)'
;VIDHLNHDDDIYALVICGQGEKFFSAGADLKLFADGDRNRAREMARRFGEAFEALRDFRGVSIAAINGFALGGGLECALACDLRIAEQQAQMGLPEASVGLLPCAGGTQALAWLVGEGWAKRMILCGERITADTALRIGLVEQVVEQRQSCGHALLLASRVARQSPVAVRAIKP
;
A
#
# COMPACT_ATOMS: atom_id res chain seq x y z
N VAL A 1 -14.35 -8.09 -2.49
CA VAL A 1 -13.64 -8.16 -3.77
C VAL A 1 -12.45 -9.12 -3.66
N ILE A 2 -11.46 -8.88 -2.79
CA ILE A 2 -10.24 -9.72 -2.69
C ILE A 2 -10.59 -11.17 -2.33
N ASP A 3 -11.48 -11.38 -1.37
CA ASP A 3 -11.97 -12.72 -1.02
C ASP A 3 -12.56 -13.45 -2.21
N HIS A 4 -13.28 -12.74 -3.08
CA HIS A 4 -13.82 -13.31 -4.32
C HIS A 4 -12.72 -13.71 -5.30
N LEU A 5 -11.68 -12.84 -5.44
CA LEU A 5 -10.52 -13.14 -6.30
C LEU A 5 -9.70 -14.33 -5.78
N ASN A 6 -9.68 -14.57 -4.47
CA ASN A 6 -9.02 -15.72 -3.87
C ASN A 6 -9.67 -17.08 -4.22
N HIS A 7 -10.90 -17.09 -4.69
CA HIS A 7 -11.61 -18.31 -5.12
C HIS A 7 -11.48 -18.62 -6.61
N ASP A 8 -10.82 -17.72 -7.37
CA ASP A 8 -10.60 -17.90 -8.80
C ASP A 8 -9.16 -18.39 -9.05
N ASP A 9 -9.03 -19.64 -9.48
CA ASP A 9 -7.74 -20.30 -9.69
C ASP A 9 -6.92 -19.71 -10.85
N ASP A 10 -7.55 -18.98 -11.74
CA ASP A 10 -6.92 -18.34 -12.91
C ASP A 10 -6.34 -16.96 -12.58
N ILE A 11 -6.52 -16.44 -11.36
CA ILE A 11 -5.97 -15.17 -10.92
C ILE A 11 -4.64 -15.38 -10.17
N TYR A 12 -3.54 -15.01 -10.79
CA TYR A 12 -2.16 -15.18 -10.27
C TYR A 12 -1.60 -13.92 -9.63
N ALA A 13 -2.04 -12.75 -10.05
CA ALA A 13 -1.57 -11.48 -9.54
C ALA A 13 -2.66 -10.42 -9.54
N LEU A 14 -2.53 -9.45 -8.62
CA LEU A 14 -3.41 -8.30 -8.48
C LEU A 14 -2.58 -7.03 -8.58
N VAL A 15 -2.94 -6.11 -9.48
CA VAL A 15 -2.35 -4.79 -9.58
C VAL A 15 -3.34 -3.75 -9.04
N ILE A 16 -2.90 -2.95 -8.08
CA ILE A 16 -3.68 -1.85 -7.52
C ILE A 16 -3.04 -0.54 -7.95
N CYS A 17 -3.82 0.35 -8.55
CA CYS A 17 -3.40 1.70 -8.94
C CYS A 17 -4.49 2.73 -8.62
N GLY A 18 -4.10 3.99 -8.48
CA GLY A 18 -5.03 5.10 -8.31
C GLY A 18 -5.63 5.56 -9.64
N GLN A 19 -6.85 6.07 -9.59
CA GLN A 19 -7.47 6.67 -10.76
C GLN A 19 -6.88 8.06 -11.03
N GLY A 20 -6.56 8.35 -12.28
CA GLY A 20 -5.93 9.61 -12.70
C GLY A 20 -4.43 9.66 -12.41
N GLU A 21 -3.86 10.85 -12.30
CA GLU A 21 -2.41 11.04 -12.26
C GLU A 21 -1.90 11.60 -10.93
N LYS A 22 -2.79 12.09 -10.08
CA LYS A 22 -2.40 12.83 -8.88
C LYS A 22 -2.28 11.98 -7.64
N PHE A 23 -3.17 11.02 -7.47
CA PHE A 23 -3.24 10.21 -6.26
C PHE A 23 -3.23 8.72 -6.60
N PHE A 24 -2.42 7.98 -5.86
CA PHE A 24 -2.66 6.57 -5.63
C PHE A 24 -3.84 6.44 -4.64
N SER A 25 -3.68 7.00 -3.45
CA SER A 25 -4.75 7.17 -2.47
C SER A 25 -4.33 8.16 -1.38
N ALA A 26 -5.24 9.04 -0.97
CA ALA A 26 -5.04 9.96 0.14
C ALA A 26 -5.46 9.36 1.51
N GLY A 27 -5.91 8.10 1.54
CA GLY A 27 -6.37 7.42 2.73
C GLY A 27 -7.84 7.68 3.08
N ALA A 28 -8.15 7.69 4.37
CA ALA A 28 -9.49 7.86 4.88
C ALA A 28 -10.07 9.26 4.62
N ASP A 29 -11.37 9.34 4.39
CA ASP A 29 -12.07 10.63 4.36
C ASP A 29 -12.14 11.21 5.78
N LEU A 30 -11.32 12.23 6.04
CA LEU A 30 -11.23 12.88 7.34
C LEU A 30 -12.54 13.55 7.79
N LYS A 31 -13.46 13.86 6.86
CA LYS A 31 -14.78 14.41 7.20
C LYS A 31 -15.60 13.42 8.03
N LEU A 32 -15.36 12.13 7.88
CA LEU A 32 -16.04 11.09 8.66
C LEU A 32 -15.60 11.05 10.13
N PHE A 33 -14.53 11.74 10.49
CA PHE A 33 -14.04 11.86 11.88
C PHE A 33 -14.36 13.23 12.51
N ALA A 34 -14.92 14.17 11.73
CA ALA A 34 -15.10 15.56 12.16
C ALA A 34 -16.12 15.71 13.31
N ASP A 35 -17.04 14.77 13.47
CA ASP A 35 -18.04 14.76 14.54
C ASP A 35 -17.54 14.16 15.86
N GLY A 36 -16.31 13.59 15.87
CA GLY A 36 -15.71 12.96 17.05
C GLY A 36 -16.37 11.66 17.49
N ASP A 37 -17.20 11.02 16.65
CA ASP A 37 -17.83 9.74 16.95
C ASP A 37 -16.80 8.61 17.00
N ARG A 38 -16.48 8.18 18.23
CA ARG A 38 -15.51 7.11 18.50
C ARG A 38 -15.94 5.75 17.94
N ASN A 39 -17.24 5.47 17.87
CA ASN A 39 -17.73 4.19 17.35
C ASN A 39 -17.55 4.14 15.85
N ARG A 40 -17.83 5.23 15.13
CA ARG A 40 -17.57 5.37 13.70
C ARG A 40 -16.08 5.24 13.39
N ALA A 41 -15.23 5.90 14.20
CA ALA A 41 -13.78 5.79 14.03
C ALA A 41 -13.28 4.34 14.22
N ARG A 42 -13.77 3.62 15.25
CA ARG A 42 -13.43 2.19 15.45
C ARG A 42 -13.90 1.31 14.30
N GLU A 43 -15.13 1.50 13.84
CA GLU A 43 -15.67 0.72 12.72
C GLU A 43 -14.88 0.95 11.44
N MET A 44 -14.46 2.19 11.17
CA MET A 44 -13.61 2.50 10.02
C MET A 44 -12.24 1.85 10.15
N ALA A 45 -11.58 1.95 11.31
CA ALA A 45 -10.30 1.31 11.56
C ALA A 45 -10.40 -0.22 11.36
N ARG A 46 -11.48 -0.85 11.85
CA ARG A 46 -11.74 -2.27 11.64
C ARG A 46 -11.86 -2.62 10.15
N ARG A 47 -12.65 -1.85 9.39
CA ARG A 47 -12.85 -2.09 7.94
C ARG A 47 -11.55 -1.93 7.14
N PHE A 48 -10.73 -0.92 7.46
CA PHE A 48 -9.40 -0.78 6.84
C PHE A 48 -8.50 -1.96 7.19
N GLY A 49 -8.47 -2.36 8.47
CA GLY A 49 -7.71 -3.53 8.93
C GLY A 49 -8.10 -4.80 8.16
N GLU A 50 -9.40 -5.12 8.13
CA GLU A 50 -9.93 -6.29 7.41
C GLU A 50 -9.62 -6.26 5.90
N ALA A 51 -9.76 -5.08 5.27
CA ALA A 51 -9.48 -4.94 3.84
C ALA A 51 -7.99 -5.16 3.53
N PHE A 52 -7.09 -4.66 4.37
CA PHE A 52 -5.65 -4.80 4.14
C PHE A 52 -5.11 -6.15 4.62
N GLU A 53 -5.74 -6.78 5.60
CA GLU A 53 -5.52 -8.20 5.91
C GLU A 53 -5.87 -9.08 4.72
N ALA A 54 -7.08 -8.92 4.16
CA ALA A 54 -7.49 -9.65 2.98
C ALA A 54 -6.51 -9.46 1.80
N LEU A 55 -5.89 -8.27 1.69
CA LEU A 55 -4.89 -7.99 0.66
C LEU A 55 -3.56 -8.72 0.94
N ARG A 56 -3.11 -8.78 2.19
CA ARG A 56 -1.92 -9.56 2.58
C ARG A 56 -2.15 -11.06 2.37
N ASP A 57 -3.36 -11.53 2.67
CA ASP A 57 -3.76 -12.93 2.52
C ASP A 57 -4.15 -13.32 1.09
N PHE A 58 -4.06 -12.35 0.14
CA PHE A 58 -4.31 -12.67 -1.26
C PHE A 58 -3.34 -13.76 -1.72
N ARG A 59 -3.87 -14.87 -2.20
CA ARG A 59 -3.10 -16.08 -2.52
C ARG A 59 -2.12 -15.93 -3.68
N GLY A 60 -2.36 -14.98 -4.58
CA GLY A 60 -1.43 -14.58 -5.64
C GLY A 60 -0.47 -13.48 -5.16
N VAL A 61 0.16 -12.78 -6.08
CA VAL A 61 1.04 -11.64 -5.78
C VAL A 61 0.29 -10.33 -5.98
N SER A 62 0.27 -9.48 -4.96
CA SER A 62 -0.31 -8.14 -5.01
C SER A 62 0.77 -7.09 -5.28
N ILE A 63 0.51 -6.17 -6.19
CA ILE A 63 1.47 -5.14 -6.63
C ILE A 63 0.80 -3.77 -6.56
N ALA A 64 1.36 -2.88 -5.75
CA ALA A 64 0.95 -1.48 -5.72
C ALA A 64 1.69 -0.69 -6.82
N ALA A 65 0.93 -0.16 -7.78
CA ALA A 65 1.42 0.76 -8.80
C ALA A 65 1.13 2.21 -8.36
N ILE A 66 2.09 2.80 -7.63
CA ILE A 66 1.94 4.09 -6.96
C ILE A 66 2.11 5.22 -7.97
N ASN A 67 1.01 5.68 -8.54
CA ASN A 67 0.96 6.68 -9.62
C ASN A 67 0.93 8.14 -9.12
N GLY A 68 1.08 8.39 -7.80
CA GLY A 68 1.05 9.72 -7.23
C GLY A 68 1.10 9.70 -5.70
N PHE A 69 0.38 10.59 -5.04
CA PHE A 69 0.36 10.62 -3.58
C PHE A 69 -0.21 9.34 -2.99
N ALA A 70 0.56 8.70 -2.09
CA ALA A 70 0.13 7.58 -1.25
C ALA A 70 0.27 8.00 0.22
N LEU A 71 -0.82 8.45 0.85
CA LEU A 71 -0.79 9.06 2.17
C LEU A 71 -1.73 8.35 3.13
N GLY A 72 -1.31 8.22 4.38
CA GLY A 72 -2.12 7.59 5.43
C GLY A 72 -2.56 6.18 5.04
N GLY A 73 -3.85 5.88 5.17
CA GLY A 73 -4.42 4.60 4.73
C GLY A 73 -4.12 4.24 3.27
N GLY A 74 -3.81 5.23 2.42
CA GLY A 74 -3.35 4.98 1.06
C GLY A 74 -1.95 4.36 1.01
N LEU A 75 -1.03 4.81 1.85
CA LEU A 75 0.27 4.15 2.00
C LEU A 75 0.13 2.80 2.71
N GLU A 76 -0.76 2.68 3.71
CA GLU A 76 -1.03 1.40 4.37
C GLU A 76 -1.55 0.34 3.38
N CYS A 77 -2.39 0.74 2.40
CA CYS A 77 -2.80 -0.13 1.30
C CYS A 77 -1.60 -0.60 0.46
N ALA A 78 -0.69 0.30 0.10
CA ALA A 78 0.51 -0.06 -0.64
C ALA A 78 1.46 -0.97 0.18
N LEU A 79 1.55 -0.74 1.49
CA LEU A 79 2.32 -1.57 2.43
C LEU A 79 1.71 -2.98 2.63
N ALA A 80 0.41 -3.12 2.41
CA ALA A 80 -0.27 -4.40 2.45
C ALA A 80 -0.08 -5.23 1.17
N CYS A 81 0.40 -4.62 0.08
CA CYS A 81 0.81 -5.33 -1.13
C CYS A 81 2.17 -6.01 -0.97
N ASP A 82 2.42 -7.07 -1.74
CA ASP A 82 3.71 -7.77 -1.75
C ASP A 82 4.81 -6.89 -2.35
N LEU A 83 4.52 -6.21 -3.46
CA LEU A 83 5.47 -5.40 -4.22
C LEU A 83 4.93 -3.99 -4.47
N ARG A 84 5.83 -3.01 -4.63
CA ARG A 84 5.51 -1.59 -4.86
C ARG A 84 6.38 -1.02 -5.95
N ILE A 85 5.75 -0.39 -6.94
CA ILE A 85 6.40 0.39 -8.00
C ILE A 85 5.89 1.81 -7.87
N ALA A 86 6.76 2.80 -7.81
CA ALA A 86 6.36 4.21 -7.72
C ALA A 86 6.72 4.99 -8.99
N GLU A 87 5.90 5.93 -9.36
CA GLU A 87 6.25 6.93 -10.35
C GLU A 87 7.12 8.02 -9.73
N GLN A 88 8.03 8.60 -10.51
CA GLN A 88 9.04 9.56 -10.04
C GLN A 88 8.48 10.77 -9.27
N GLN A 89 7.24 11.21 -9.58
CA GLN A 89 6.58 12.31 -8.90
C GLN A 89 5.81 11.88 -7.65
N ALA A 90 5.73 10.58 -7.36
CA ALA A 90 4.99 10.07 -6.21
C ALA A 90 5.58 10.54 -4.88
N GLN A 91 4.71 10.80 -3.93
CA GLN A 91 5.06 11.11 -2.55
C GLN A 91 4.33 10.19 -1.60
N MET A 92 5.04 9.71 -0.59
CA MET A 92 4.54 8.72 0.36
C MET A 92 4.74 9.19 1.79
N GLY A 93 3.78 8.89 2.67
CA GLY A 93 3.87 9.26 4.08
C GLY A 93 2.72 8.74 4.93
N LEU A 94 2.95 8.73 6.25
CA LEU A 94 1.93 8.40 7.27
C LEU A 94 1.74 9.62 8.19
N PRO A 95 1.03 10.68 7.72
CA PRO A 95 0.94 11.95 8.44
C PRO A 95 -0.18 11.98 9.50
N GLU A 96 -0.72 10.84 9.92
CA GLU A 96 -1.87 10.72 10.80
C GLU A 96 -1.71 11.50 12.10
N ALA A 97 -0.50 11.53 12.68
CA ALA A 97 -0.21 12.26 13.91
C ALA A 97 -0.50 13.76 13.78
N SER A 98 -0.38 14.35 12.59
CA SER A 98 -0.68 15.77 12.34
C SER A 98 -2.17 16.13 12.49
N VAL A 99 -3.03 15.13 12.45
CA VAL A 99 -4.50 15.29 12.61
C VAL A 99 -5.04 14.54 13.82
N GLY A 100 -4.16 14.17 14.77
CA GLY A 100 -4.55 13.50 16.01
C GLY A 100 -4.97 12.04 15.85
N LEU A 101 -4.58 11.41 14.75
CA LEU A 101 -4.84 9.99 14.46
C LEU A 101 -3.53 9.19 14.49
N LEU A 102 -3.64 7.88 14.28
CA LEU A 102 -2.50 6.99 14.10
C LEU A 102 -2.77 6.05 12.91
N PRO A 103 -1.73 5.53 12.25
CA PRO A 103 -1.87 4.48 11.24
C PRO A 103 -2.43 3.23 11.91
N CYS A 104 -3.64 2.81 11.54
CA CYS A 104 -4.38 1.77 12.27
C CYS A 104 -4.58 0.46 11.49
N ALA A 105 -4.10 0.39 10.25
CA ALA A 105 -4.28 -0.78 9.37
C ALA A 105 -2.95 -1.54 9.11
N GLY A 106 -2.03 -1.49 10.07
CA GLY A 106 -0.75 -2.20 10.04
C GLY A 106 0.44 -1.36 9.56
N GLY A 107 0.23 -0.08 9.26
CA GLY A 107 1.29 0.81 8.75
C GLY A 107 2.45 0.98 9.73
N THR A 108 2.19 1.00 11.04
CA THR A 108 3.23 1.13 12.08
C THR A 108 4.22 -0.04 12.06
N GLN A 109 3.75 -1.26 11.81
CA GLN A 109 4.58 -2.47 11.75
C GLN A 109 5.20 -2.66 10.36
N ALA A 110 4.35 -2.65 9.32
CA ALA A 110 4.78 -2.93 7.96
C ALA A 110 5.84 -1.94 7.45
N LEU A 111 5.68 -0.64 7.78
CA LEU A 111 6.69 0.37 7.42
C LEU A 111 8.02 0.09 8.12
N ALA A 112 8.00 -0.20 9.43
CA ALA A 112 9.23 -0.46 10.19
C ALA A 112 9.99 -1.70 9.69
N TRP A 113 9.27 -2.73 9.25
CA TRP A 113 9.88 -3.94 8.68
C TRP A 113 10.56 -3.68 7.34
N LEU A 114 10.00 -2.78 6.50
CA LEU A 114 10.56 -2.46 5.20
C LEU A 114 11.73 -1.48 5.26
N VAL A 115 11.59 -0.37 6.02
CA VAL A 115 12.54 0.75 5.95
C VAL A 115 13.39 0.89 7.22
N GLY A 116 13.16 0.03 8.20
CA GLY A 116 13.80 0.12 9.50
C GLY A 116 13.17 1.19 10.41
N GLU A 117 13.45 1.05 11.71
CA GLU A 117 12.79 1.84 12.77
C GLU A 117 13.05 3.35 12.63
N GLY A 118 14.25 3.74 12.20
CA GLY A 118 14.63 5.16 12.08
C GLY A 118 13.78 5.91 11.06
N TRP A 119 13.64 5.36 9.86
CA TRP A 119 12.80 5.94 8.82
C TRP A 119 11.32 5.87 9.15
N ALA A 120 10.87 4.74 9.71
CA ALA A 120 9.48 4.61 10.16
C ALA A 120 9.11 5.68 11.18
N LYS A 121 9.96 5.95 12.17
CA LYS A 121 9.76 7.02 13.16
C LYS A 121 9.70 8.41 12.52
N ARG A 122 10.58 8.72 11.57
CA ARG A 122 10.53 10.00 10.85
C ARG A 122 9.20 10.17 10.12
N MET A 123 8.76 9.16 9.37
CA MET A 123 7.54 9.23 8.59
C MET A 123 6.28 9.29 9.46
N ILE A 124 6.25 8.56 10.59
CA ILE A 124 5.07 8.47 11.47
C ILE A 124 5.06 9.60 12.50
N LEU A 125 6.15 9.80 13.25
CA LEU A 125 6.16 10.73 14.36
C LEU A 125 6.33 12.19 13.92
N CYS A 126 7.10 12.42 12.83
CA CYS A 126 7.30 13.75 12.28
C CYS A 126 6.32 14.06 11.11
N GLY A 127 5.51 13.09 10.67
CA GLY A 127 4.62 13.23 9.53
C GLY A 127 5.37 13.50 8.21
N GLU A 128 6.65 13.09 8.13
CA GLU A 128 7.51 13.36 6.98
C GLU A 128 6.99 12.64 5.74
N ARG A 129 6.86 13.38 4.65
CA ARG A 129 6.58 12.84 3.33
C ARG A 129 7.89 12.66 2.58
N ILE A 130 8.05 11.53 1.94
CA ILE A 130 9.25 11.20 1.17
C ILE A 130 8.94 11.12 -0.32
N THR A 131 9.94 11.43 -1.14
CA THR A 131 9.90 11.27 -2.60
C THR A 131 10.08 9.82 -3.01
N ALA A 132 9.74 9.50 -4.26
CA ALA A 132 9.97 8.17 -4.85
C ALA A 132 11.44 7.75 -4.79
N ASP A 133 12.39 8.66 -5.07
CA ASP A 133 13.83 8.38 -4.98
C ASP A 133 14.26 8.03 -3.55
N THR A 134 13.74 8.73 -2.56
CA THR A 134 14.01 8.39 -1.16
C THR A 134 13.41 7.03 -0.82
N ALA A 135 12.17 6.77 -1.24
CA ALA A 135 11.48 5.49 -1.04
C ALA A 135 12.27 4.31 -1.61
N LEU A 136 12.84 4.47 -2.81
CA LEU A 136 13.70 3.46 -3.43
C LEU A 136 14.97 3.22 -2.60
N ARG A 137 15.65 4.30 -2.18
CA ARG A 137 16.91 4.20 -1.40
C ARG A 137 16.73 3.51 -0.05
N ILE A 138 15.57 3.67 0.59
CA ILE A 138 15.29 3.08 1.91
C ILE A 138 14.57 1.73 1.84
N GLY A 139 14.28 1.22 0.63
CA GLY A 139 13.61 -0.06 0.43
C GLY A 139 12.09 -0.04 0.63
N LEU A 140 11.46 1.15 0.60
CA LEU A 140 10.00 1.24 0.65
C LEU A 140 9.35 0.81 -0.65
N VAL A 141 9.98 1.07 -1.78
CA VAL A 141 9.56 0.61 -3.11
C VAL A 141 10.70 -0.11 -3.80
N GLU A 142 10.38 -1.07 -4.65
CA GLU A 142 11.36 -1.89 -5.36
C GLU A 142 11.80 -1.26 -6.69
N GLN A 143 11.00 -0.33 -7.25
CA GLN A 143 11.29 0.32 -8.51
C GLN A 143 10.69 1.73 -8.58
N VAL A 144 11.40 2.65 -9.24
CA VAL A 144 10.88 3.96 -9.66
C VAL A 144 10.86 4.01 -11.18
N VAL A 145 9.77 4.52 -11.73
CA VAL A 145 9.51 4.63 -13.17
C VAL A 145 9.04 6.04 -13.53
N GLU A 146 9.05 6.37 -14.81
CA GLU A 146 8.51 7.64 -15.30
C GLU A 146 7.00 7.76 -15.04
N GLN A 147 6.51 8.99 -15.11
CA GLN A 147 5.08 9.29 -14.94
C GLN A 147 4.24 8.48 -15.94
N ARG A 148 3.09 7.99 -15.51
CA ARG A 148 2.13 7.15 -16.26
C ARG A 148 2.64 5.75 -16.62
N GLN A 149 3.75 5.31 -16.04
CA GLN A 149 4.31 4.00 -16.37
C GLN A 149 4.14 2.93 -15.27
N SER A 150 3.75 3.31 -14.05
CA SER A 150 3.70 2.37 -12.92
C SER A 150 2.78 1.17 -13.18
N CYS A 151 1.58 1.41 -13.73
CA CYS A 151 0.63 0.33 -14.04
C CYS A 151 1.18 -0.63 -15.12
N GLY A 152 1.79 -0.11 -16.19
CA GLY A 152 2.41 -0.92 -17.24
C GLY A 152 3.54 -1.80 -16.70
N HIS A 153 4.42 -1.24 -15.86
CA HIS A 153 5.51 -1.98 -15.22
C HIS A 153 4.98 -3.03 -14.22
N ALA A 154 3.93 -2.70 -13.45
CA ALA A 154 3.28 -3.66 -12.55
C ALA A 154 2.67 -4.83 -13.32
N LEU A 155 2.02 -4.60 -14.45
CA LEU A 155 1.47 -5.65 -15.32
C LEU A 155 2.56 -6.53 -15.92
N LEU A 156 3.70 -5.95 -16.30
CA LEU A 156 4.86 -6.74 -16.75
C LEU A 156 5.41 -7.63 -15.64
N LEU A 157 5.46 -7.12 -14.39
CA LEU A 157 5.87 -7.89 -13.23
C LEU A 157 4.86 -9.00 -12.92
N ALA A 158 3.56 -8.69 -12.94
CA ALA A 158 2.48 -9.66 -12.80
C ALA A 158 2.57 -10.79 -13.84
N SER A 159 2.90 -10.45 -15.10
CA SER A 159 3.10 -11.45 -16.16
C SER A 159 4.29 -12.38 -15.90
N ARG A 160 5.31 -11.93 -15.16
CA ARG A 160 6.43 -12.79 -14.72
C ARG A 160 5.97 -13.75 -13.62
N VAL A 161 5.16 -13.26 -12.69
CA VAL A 161 4.55 -14.08 -11.62
C VAL A 161 3.67 -15.19 -12.22
N ALA A 162 2.84 -14.86 -13.20
CA ALA A 162 1.93 -15.80 -13.85
C ALA A 162 2.67 -16.98 -14.59
N ARG A 163 3.96 -16.84 -14.84
CA ARG A 163 4.79 -17.92 -15.40
C ARG A 163 5.42 -18.83 -14.34
N GLN A 164 5.27 -18.49 -13.07
CA GLN A 164 5.79 -19.30 -11.96
C GLN A 164 4.76 -20.36 -11.55
N SER A 165 5.22 -21.37 -10.82
CA SER A 165 4.30 -22.35 -10.21
C SER A 165 3.40 -21.65 -9.17
N PRO A 166 2.07 -21.67 -9.32
CA PRO A 166 1.18 -21.04 -8.35
C PRO A 166 1.28 -21.68 -6.95
N VAL A 167 1.56 -22.98 -6.90
CA VAL A 167 1.78 -23.70 -5.64
C VAL A 167 3.04 -23.20 -4.93
N ALA A 168 4.14 -23.01 -5.67
CA ALA A 168 5.38 -22.49 -5.11
C ALA A 168 5.22 -21.03 -4.65
N VAL A 169 4.57 -20.17 -5.45
CA VAL A 169 4.31 -18.78 -5.09
C VAL A 169 3.51 -18.69 -3.79
N ARG A 170 2.45 -19.49 -3.66
CA ARG A 170 1.65 -19.55 -2.42
C ARG A 170 2.44 -20.06 -1.21
N ALA A 171 3.34 -21.00 -1.40
CA ALA A 171 4.15 -21.55 -0.31
C ALA A 171 5.29 -20.62 0.14
N ILE A 172 5.75 -19.73 -0.72
CA ILE A 172 6.80 -18.74 -0.43
C ILE A 172 6.22 -17.50 0.27
N LYS A 173 5.02 -17.11 -0.09
CA LYS A 173 4.32 -16.00 0.54
C LYS A 173 3.91 -16.42 1.96
N PRO A 174 4.31 -15.64 2.99
CA PRO A 174 4.08 -15.98 4.40
C PRO A 174 2.60 -16.00 4.75
#